data_9cf0142b6a3780d7f71af8879bb12449
#
_entry.id   9cf0142b6a3780d7f71af8879bb12449
#
_cell.length_a   1.000
_cell.length_b   1.000
_cell.length_c   1.000
_cell.angle_alpha   90.00
_cell.angle_beta   90.00
_cell.angle_gamma   90.00
#
_symmetry.space_group_name_H-M   'P 1'
#
loop_
_entity.id
_entity.type
_entity.pdbx_description
1 polymer ?
#
loop_
_entity_poly.entity_id
_entity_poly.type
_entity_poly.pdbx_seq_one_letter_code
_entity_poly.pdbx_strand_id
1 'polypeptide(L)'
;RIERLAAQLQNQICFYGAYQKNILRAGVVLFIHRDVVHAQYSAGDNNRDDGSLDLLLDFVIKKYNPEKVFSFGTSSEEFGSRLNKGLLYWKESFRSCNDTQPFYSIETKNYYLLENRLR
;
A
#
# COMPACT_ATOMS: atom_id res chain seq x y z
N ARG A 1 -14.50 2.88 9.39
CA ARG A 1 -13.48 3.95 9.27
C ARG A 1 -13.11 4.23 7.82
N ILE A 2 -12.77 3.21 7.02
CA ILE A 2 -12.40 3.40 5.60
C ILE A 2 -13.57 3.91 4.75
N GLU A 3 -14.77 3.47 4.98
CA GLU A 3 -15.99 3.92 4.28
C GLU A 3 -16.21 5.43 4.46
N ARG A 4 -16.01 5.94 5.67
CA ARG A 4 -16.12 7.37 5.96
C ARG A 4 -15.06 8.18 5.23
N LEU A 5 -13.81 7.70 5.18
CA LEU A 5 -12.73 8.33 4.43
C LEU A 5 -13.01 8.31 2.93
N ALA A 6 -13.50 7.19 2.40
CA ALA A 6 -13.85 7.07 1.00
C ALA A 6 -14.97 8.03 0.59
N ALA A 7 -15.96 8.25 1.47
CA ALA A 7 -17.01 9.23 1.24
C ALA A 7 -16.52 10.68 1.22
N GLN A 8 -15.49 10.99 2.03
CA GLN A 8 -14.88 12.33 2.10
C GLN A 8 -13.87 12.60 0.98
N LEU A 9 -13.20 11.56 0.50
CA LEU A 9 -12.09 11.62 -0.47
C LEU A 9 -12.43 10.83 -1.74
N GLN A 10 -13.58 11.06 -2.32
CA GLN A 10 -14.17 10.28 -3.42
C GLN A 10 -13.23 10.03 -4.62
N ASN A 11 -12.36 10.98 -4.93
CA ASN A 11 -11.43 10.88 -6.05
C ASN A 11 -10.04 10.35 -5.65
N GLN A 12 -9.80 10.11 -4.38
CA GLN A 12 -8.49 9.72 -3.84
C GLN A 12 -8.45 8.30 -3.28
N ILE A 13 -9.61 7.68 -3.08
CA ILE A 13 -9.73 6.31 -2.59
C ILE A 13 -10.55 5.51 -3.59
N CYS A 14 -9.95 4.47 -4.15
CA CYS A 14 -10.59 3.58 -5.11
C CYS A 14 -10.57 2.14 -4.62
N PHE A 15 -11.65 1.41 -4.92
CA PHE A 15 -11.78 -0.02 -4.66
C PHE A 15 -11.77 -0.75 -5.99
N TYR A 16 -10.98 -1.81 -6.08
CA TYR A 16 -11.00 -2.75 -7.18
C TYR A 16 -11.24 -4.15 -6.67
N GLY A 17 -12.05 -4.90 -7.37
CA GLY A 17 -12.36 -6.29 -7.03
C GLY A 17 -12.20 -7.21 -8.24
N ALA A 18 -11.67 -8.39 -8.01
CA ALA A 18 -11.66 -9.48 -8.97
C ALA A 18 -12.83 -10.42 -8.67
N TYR A 19 -13.68 -10.64 -9.64
CA TYR A 19 -14.87 -11.49 -9.53
C TYR A 19 -14.77 -12.71 -10.42
N GLN A 20 -15.21 -13.83 -9.92
CA GLN A 20 -15.41 -15.04 -10.70
C GLN A 20 -16.83 -15.56 -10.46
N LYS A 21 -17.64 -15.67 -11.51
CA LYS A 21 -19.04 -16.09 -11.40
C LYS A 21 -19.83 -15.29 -10.34
N ASN A 22 -19.68 -13.97 -10.37
CA ASN A 22 -20.29 -13.01 -9.42
C ASN A 22 -19.85 -13.18 -7.95
N ILE A 23 -18.79 -13.93 -7.68
CA ILE A 23 -18.20 -14.08 -6.35
C ILE A 23 -16.91 -13.24 -6.30
N LEU A 24 -16.80 -12.38 -5.29
CA LEU A 24 -15.58 -11.61 -5.04
C LEU A 24 -14.44 -12.53 -4.60
N ARG A 25 -13.37 -12.60 -5.36
CA ARG A 25 -12.20 -13.45 -5.10
C ARG A 25 -11.02 -12.68 -4.53
N ALA A 26 -10.86 -11.44 -4.93
CA ALA A 26 -9.82 -10.57 -4.41
C ALA A 26 -10.27 -9.12 -4.43
N GLY A 27 -9.70 -8.32 -3.54
CA GLY A 27 -9.98 -6.90 -3.46
C GLY A 27 -8.74 -6.11 -3.10
N VAL A 28 -8.66 -4.87 -3.59
CA VAL A 28 -7.62 -3.92 -3.24
C VAL A 28 -8.23 -2.54 -3.03
N VAL A 29 -7.76 -1.85 -2.00
CA VAL A 29 -8.06 -0.45 -1.73
C VAL A 29 -6.83 0.37 -2.06
N LEU A 30 -7.00 1.32 -2.97
CA LEU A 30 -5.94 2.20 -3.43
C LEU A 30 -6.15 3.62 -2.92
N PHE A 31 -5.07 4.22 -2.45
CA PHE A 31 -5.00 5.65 -2.21
C PHE A 31 -4.29 6.31 -3.40
N ILE A 32 -5.02 7.17 -4.09
CA ILE A 32 -4.55 7.81 -5.32
C ILE A 32 -4.03 9.20 -4.98
N HIS A 33 -2.74 9.41 -5.19
CA HIS A 33 -2.08 10.70 -5.11
C HIS A 33 -1.71 11.21 -6.50
N ARG A 34 -1.19 12.41 -6.56
CA ARG A 34 -0.78 13.03 -7.83
C ARG A 34 0.17 12.14 -8.62
N ASP A 35 1.22 11.65 -7.98
CA ASP A 35 2.32 10.95 -8.63
C ASP A 35 2.45 9.48 -8.17
N VAL A 36 1.66 9.06 -7.18
CA VAL A 36 1.75 7.75 -6.55
C VAL A 36 0.38 7.14 -6.34
N VAL A 37 0.25 5.87 -6.62
CA VAL A 37 -0.87 5.02 -6.23
C VAL A 37 -0.39 4.06 -5.14
N HIS A 38 -0.97 4.15 -3.97
CA HIS A 38 -0.59 3.32 -2.83
C HIS A 38 -1.64 2.24 -2.56
N ALA A 39 -1.21 0.98 -2.58
CA ALA A 39 -2.04 -0.15 -2.17
C ALA A 39 -2.13 -0.21 -0.64
N GLN A 40 -3.19 0.38 -0.09
CA GLN A 40 -3.37 0.47 1.36
C GLN A 40 -3.81 -0.85 1.98
N TYR A 41 -4.77 -1.52 1.34
CA TYR A 41 -5.27 -2.82 1.74
C TYR A 41 -5.41 -3.72 0.54
N SER A 42 -5.03 -4.98 0.70
CA SER A 42 -5.25 -6.02 -0.30
C SER A 42 -5.61 -7.32 0.40
N ALA A 43 -6.54 -8.05 -0.18
CA ALA A 43 -6.97 -9.34 0.33
C ALA A 43 -7.36 -10.25 -0.83
N GLY A 44 -6.97 -11.51 -0.74
CA GLY A 44 -7.44 -12.59 -1.58
C GLY A 44 -8.32 -13.55 -0.80
N ASP A 45 -8.95 -14.49 -1.50
CA ASP A 45 -9.69 -15.57 -0.86
C ASP A 45 -8.71 -16.57 -0.26
N ASN A 46 -8.61 -16.59 1.07
CA ASN A 46 -7.69 -17.48 1.80
C ASN A 46 -7.98 -18.99 1.61
N ASN A 47 -9.17 -19.33 1.11
CA ASN A 47 -9.54 -20.72 0.85
C ASN A 47 -9.11 -21.22 -0.53
N ARG A 48 -8.63 -20.33 -1.40
CA ARG A 48 -8.19 -20.63 -2.76
C ARG A 48 -7.00 -19.74 -3.14
N ASP A 49 -5.86 -20.36 -3.28
CA ASP A 49 -4.70 -19.75 -3.93
C ASP A 49 -4.83 -19.90 -5.45
N ASP A 50 -5.73 -19.12 -6.04
CA ASP A 50 -6.06 -19.17 -7.47
C ASP A 50 -5.40 -18.04 -8.27
N GLY A 51 -4.54 -17.24 -7.64
CA GLY A 51 -3.87 -16.12 -8.29
C GLY A 51 -4.77 -14.90 -8.54
N SER A 52 -5.98 -14.87 -8.02
CA SER A 52 -6.92 -13.76 -8.25
C SER A 52 -6.37 -12.41 -7.75
N LEU A 53 -5.67 -12.40 -6.62
CA LEU A 53 -5.05 -11.20 -6.09
C LEU A 53 -3.89 -10.73 -6.98
N ASP A 54 -3.07 -11.66 -7.45
CA ASP A 54 -1.93 -11.35 -8.31
C ASP A 54 -2.41 -10.77 -9.65
N LEU A 55 -3.45 -11.36 -10.23
CA LEU A 55 -4.08 -10.87 -11.46
C LEU A 55 -4.67 -9.47 -11.26
N LEU A 56 -5.36 -9.24 -10.14
CA LEU A 56 -5.94 -7.94 -9.81
C LEU A 56 -4.85 -6.87 -9.67
N LEU A 57 -3.78 -7.16 -8.96
CA LEU A 57 -2.66 -6.23 -8.79
C LEU A 57 -1.94 -5.95 -10.11
N ASP A 58 -1.70 -6.97 -10.93
CA ASP A 58 -1.13 -6.78 -12.28
C ASP A 58 -1.99 -5.83 -13.12
N PHE A 59 -3.31 -6.03 -13.11
CA PHE A 59 -4.25 -5.14 -13.79
C PHE A 59 -4.16 -3.70 -13.28
N VAL A 60 -4.16 -3.48 -11.97
CA VAL A 60 -4.14 -2.14 -11.38
C VAL A 60 -2.80 -1.44 -11.65
N ILE A 61 -1.69 -2.17 -11.52
CA ILE A 61 -0.36 -1.64 -11.83
C ILE A 61 -0.30 -1.16 -13.28
N LYS A 62 -0.75 -1.97 -14.22
CA LYS A 62 -0.77 -1.62 -15.65
C LYS A 62 -1.69 -0.43 -15.95
N LYS A 63 -2.80 -0.33 -15.24
CA LYS A 63 -3.76 0.79 -15.40
C LYS A 63 -3.12 2.14 -15.07
N TYR A 64 -2.29 2.22 -14.05
CA TYR A 64 -1.71 3.47 -13.56
C TYR A 64 -0.28 3.74 -14.07
N ASN A 65 0.41 2.72 -14.57
CA ASN A 65 1.74 2.88 -15.18
C ASN A 65 1.59 3.33 -16.67
N PRO A 66 2.46 4.21 -17.20
CA PRO A 66 3.63 4.81 -16.57
C PRO A 66 3.36 6.12 -15.81
N GLU A 67 2.15 6.61 -15.79
CA GLU A 67 1.84 7.96 -15.28
C GLU A 67 2.09 8.13 -13.78
N LYS A 68 1.92 7.05 -13.01
CA LYS A 68 2.08 7.05 -11.55
C LYS A 68 2.96 5.91 -11.08
N VAL A 69 3.72 6.16 -10.02
CA VAL A 69 4.45 5.11 -9.30
C VAL A 69 3.46 4.30 -8.47
N PHE A 70 3.54 2.97 -8.56
CA PHE A 70 2.75 2.08 -7.73
C PHE A 70 3.52 1.67 -6.47
N SER A 71 2.96 1.90 -5.31
CA SER A 71 3.55 1.59 -4.01
C SER A 71 2.79 0.46 -3.32
N PHE A 72 3.49 -0.62 -3.01
CA PHE A 72 2.95 -1.73 -2.20
C PHE A 72 2.98 -1.46 -0.69
N GLY A 73 3.58 -0.36 -0.25
CA GLY A 73 3.81 -0.09 1.15
C GLY A 73 4.94 -0.94 1.76
N THR A 74 5.00 -0.95 3.09
CA THR A 74 6.07 -1.63 3.84
C THR A 74 5.99 -3.16 3.73
N SER A 75 7.16 -3.81 3.83
CA SER A 75 7.31 -5.26 3.99
C SER A 75 7.91 -5.62 5.35
N SER A 76 7.89 -4.71 6.29
CA SER A 76 8.38 -4.91 7.66
C SER A 76 7.24 -5.08 8.65
N GLU A 77 7.54 -5.78 9.73
CA GLU A 77 6.68 -6.05 10.88
C GLU A 77 7.30 -5.44 12.14
N GLU A 78 6.55 -5.48 13.26
CA GLU A 78 7.06 -5.04 14.57
C GLU A 78 7.65 -3.62 14.51
N PHE A 79 6.86 -2.66 13.98
CA PHE A 79 7.27 -1.26 13.83
C PHE A 79 8.57 -1.06 13.02
N GLY A 80 8.79 -1.92 12.01
CA GLY A 80 9.95 -1.82 11.13
C GLY A 80 11.20 -2.57 11.61
N SER A 81 11.14 -3.23 12.77
CA SER A 81 12.28 -3.96 13.33
C SER A 81 12.53 -5.32 12.69
N ARG A 82 11.52 -5.91 12.05
CA ARG A 82 11.64 -7.22 11.40
C ARG A 82 11.14 -7.18 9.96
N LEU A 83 11.97 -7.69 9.05
CA LEU A 83 11.59 -7.84 7.65
C LEU A 83 10.74 -9.11 7.44
N ASN A 84 9.57 -8.96 6.84
CA ASN A 84 8.78 -10.08 6.33
C ASN A 84 9.31 -10.50 4.95
N LYS A 85 10.19 -11.49 4.92
CA LYS A 85 10.86 -11.95 3.69
C LYS A 85 9.89 -12.52 2.66
N GLY A 86 8.85 -13.23 3.11
CA GLY A 86 7.83 -13.80 2.22
C GLY A 86 7.02 -12.72 1.52
N LEU A 87 6.60 -11.70 2.26
CA LEU A 87 5.88 -10.55 1.72
C LEU A 87 6.76 -9.75 0.76
N LEU A 88 8.02 -9.54 1.11
CA LEU A 88 8.97 -8.85 0.24
C LEU A 88 9.17 -9.62 -1.07
N TYR A 89 9.42 -10.93 -1.00
CA TYR A 89 9.59 -11.78 -2.17
C TYR A 89 8.37 -11.73 -3.11
N TRP A 90 7.17 -11.81 -2.53
CA TRP A 90 5.94 -11.70 -3.30
C TRP A 90 5.81 -10.33 -4.01
N LYS A 91 6.11 -9.23 -3.34
CA LYS A 91 6.11 -7.89 -3.95
C LYS A 91 7.16 -7.75 -5.06
N GLU A 92 8.34 -8.29 -4.86
CA GLU A 92 9.41 -8.30 -5.86
C GLU A 92 9.05 -9.09 -7.12
N SER A 93 8.15 -10.08 -7.01
CA SER A 93 7.66 -10.83 -8.17
C SER A 93 6.94 -9.95 -9.21
N PHE A 94 6.42 -8.80 -8.80
CA PHE A 94 5.87 -7.77 -9.69
C PHE A 94 6.93 -6.84 -10.28
N ARG A 95 8.22 -7.16 -10.16
CA ARG A 95 9.37 -6.34 -10.60
C ARG A 95 9.46 -5.00 -9.87
N SER A 96 9.02 -4.95 -8.61
CA SER A 96 9.16 -3.76 -7.79
C SER A 96 10.60 -3.55 -7.32
N CYS A 97 10.98 -2.30 -7.14
CA CYS A 97 12.22 -1.90 -6.48
C CYS A 97 11.96 -1.67 -5.00
N ASN A 98 12.99 -1.89 -4.19
CA ASN A 98 12.95 -1.62 -2.76
C ASN A 98 13.57 -0.27 -2.45
N ASP A 99 12.97 0.42 -1.49
CA ASP A 99 13.51 1.65 -0.94
C ASP A 99 13.50 1.55 0.60
N THR A 100 14.45 2.22 1.24
CA THR A 100 14.57 2.21 2.68
C THR A 100 13.89 3.43 3.28
N GLN A 101 12.92 3.20 4.16
CA GLN A 101 12.28 4.25 4.92
C GLN A 101 12.84 4.28 6.34
N PRO A 102 13.62 5.31 6.71
CA PRO A 102 14.18 5.40 8.06
C PRO A 102 13.11 5.78 9.08
N PHE A 103 13.25 5.26 10.29
CA PHE A 103 12.46 5.65 11.46
C PHE A 103 13.28 6.59 12.32
N TYR A 104 12.63 7.64 12.79
CA TYR A 104 13.25 8.64 13.66
C TYR A 104 12.52 8.71 14.98
N SER A 105 13.27 8.88 16.06
CA SER A 105 12.70 9.20 17.37
C SER A 105 13.37 10.42 17.96
N ILE A 106 12.59 11.29 18.59
CA ILE A 106 13.06 12.51 19.27
C ILE A 106 12.51 12.51 20.67
N GLU A 107 13.37 12.74 21.66
CA GLU A 107 12.93 12.95 23.04
C GLU A 107 12.20 14.28 23.15
N THR A 108 10.93 14.23 23.52
CA THR A 108 10.07 15.42 23.60
C THR A 108 10.49 16.44 24.67
N LYS A 109 11.25 16.00 25.68
CA LYS A 109 11.82 16.93 26.70
C LYS A 109 12.75 17.98 26.09
N ASN A 110 13.27 17.74 24.87
CA ASN A 110 14.18 18.65 24.16
C ASN A 110 13.46 19.46 23.08
N TYR A 111 12.15 19.57 23.10
CA TYR A 111 11.34 20.26 22.08
C TYR A 111 11.79 21.71 21.85
N TYR A 112 12.26 22.41 22.88
CA TYR A 112 12.76 23.77 22.80
C TYR A 112 13.97 23.95 21.85
N LEU A 113 14.71 22.87 21.59
CA LEU A 113 15.81 22.87 20.61
C LEU A 113 15.30 22.90 19.17
N LEU A 114 14.05 22.43 18.94
CA LEU A 114 13.42 22.43 17.63
C LEU A 114 12.84 23.78 17.25
N GLU A 115 12.34 24.56 18.23
CA GLU A 115 11.75 25.88 17.97
C GLU A 115 12.71 26.84 17.24
N ASN A 116 13.99 26.78 17.56
CA ASN A 116 15.01 27.62 16.93
C ASN A 116 15.36 27.20 15.49
N ARG A 117 14.93 26.04 15.04
CA ARG A 117 15.18 25.54 13.69
C ARG A 117 13.96 25.63 12.77
N LEU A 118 12.78 25.80 13.34
CA LEU A 118 11.53 25.93 12.58
C LEU A 118 11.16 27.40 12.30
N ARG A 119 11.95 28.32 12.80
CA ARG A 119 11.89 29.75 12.49
C ARG A 119 12.93 30.07 11.40
#